data_a30de23f18db73e84449db3d45343dc2
#
_entry.id   a30de23f18db73e84449db3d45343dc2
#
_cell.length_a   1.000
_cell.length_b   1.000
_cell.length_c   1.000
_cell.angle_alpha   90.00
_cell.angle_beta   90.00
_cell.angle_gamma   90.00
#
_symmetry.space_group_name_H-M   'P 1'
#
loop_
_entity.id
_entity.type
_entity.pdbx_description
1 polymer ?
#
loop_
_entity_poly.entity_id
_entity_poly.type
_entity_poly.pdbx_seq_one_letter_code
_entity_poly.pdbx_strand_id
1 'polypeptide(L)'
;MLGWFAYLWFTPIPAPYQYQLISEGDSKKFPQMDLDAWPDLKLSQYKVQAEGIDKPIAELIVAQQGDGPRVLTYWKNSTNEILYNLDRKPSELSALAAVIGKHAPKDALILSWWDTSRQIKLLTGHDTLFTSHLNEPLMVPVAWLEQSKAIMAYENQFWESSANSKEQEQFKRFSQALAASAEEGVAQLRELIGSNREAYLIVHVTDLYKLGLMYPDKIGVAYQNFPLTGNMHGMINHMKVQLQENDFNTYTLQSLSDEEIRVFFLSDEASSQTLLARMLPFVDKKAPLELEAAQLIY
;
A
#
# COMPACT_ATOMS: atom_id res chain seq x y z
N MET A 1 -6.26 11.62 -47.63
CA MET A 1 -7.20 11.06 -46.64
C MET A 1 -6.72 9.77 -45.98
N LEU A 2 -6.19 8.79 -46.73
CA LEU A 2 -5.69 7.54 -46.13
C LEU A 2 -4.55 7.72 -45.08
N GLY A 3 -3.63 8.68 -45.31
CA GLY A 3 -2.55 8.97 -44.37
C GLY A 3 -3.01 9.53 -43.01
N TRP A 4 -4.14 10.26 -42.97
CA TRP A 4 -4.73 10.78 -41.75
C TRP A 4 -5.36 9.66 -40.90
N PHE A 5 -6.03 8.71 -41.53
CA PHE A 5 -6.58 7.53 -40.86
C PHE A 5 -5.46 6.61 -40.31
N ALA A 6 -4.39 6.40 -41.08
CA ALA A 6 -3.23 5.63 -40.61
C ALA A 6 -2.56 6.32 -39.41
N TYR A 7 -2.42 7.64 -39.43
CA TYR A 7 -1.87 8.42 -38.32
C TYR A 7 -2.71 8.25 -37.05
N LEU A 8 -4.04 8.32 -37.11
CA LEU A 8 -4.94 8.12 -35.98
C LEU A 8 -4.92 6.69 -35.46
N TRP A 9 -4.65 5.69 -36.29
CA TRP A 9 -4.56 4.28 -35.89
C TRP A 9 -3.21 3.93 -35.24
N PHE A 10 -2.16 4.66 -35.54
CA PHE A 10 -0.81 4.42 -35.04
C PHE A 10 -0.36 5.39 -33.92
N THR A 11 -1.16 6.42 -33.62
CA THR A 11 -0.87 7.28 -32.46
C THR A 11 -1.32 6.55 -31.20
N PRO A 12 -0.40 6.23 -30.27
CA PRO A 12 -0.80 5.63 -29.00
C PRO A 12 -1.78 6.54 -28.28
N ILE A 13 -2.88 5.99 -27.79
CA ILE A 13 -3.80 6.72 -26.93
C ILE A 13 -2.99 7.16 -25.70
N PRO A 14 -2.95 8.46 -25.36
CA PRO A 14 -2.21 8.91 -24.17
C PRO A 14 -2.86 8.39 -22.88
N ALA A 15 -2.09 8.36 -21.80
CA ALA A 15 -2.65 8.12 -20.47
C ALA A 15 -3.66 9.24 -20.13
N PRO A 16 -4.79 8.91 -19.45
CA PRO A 16 -5.86 9.87 -19.16
C PRO A 16 -5.50 10.88 -18.05
N TYR A 17 -4.30 10.81 -17.52
CA TYR A 17 -3.79 11.72 -16.48
C TYR A 17 -2.29 11.99 -16.65
N GLN A 18 -1.82 12.99 -15.92
CA GLN A 18 -0.41 13.38 -15.86
C GLN A 18 0.01 13.75 -14.45
N TYR A 19 1.25 13.43 -14.10
CA TYR A 19 1.92 13.93 -12.89
C TYR A 19 2.52 15.32 -13.18
N GLN A 20 1.99 16.34 -12.52
CA GLN A 20 2.46 17.72 -12.67
C GLN A 20 3.20 18.12 -11.40
N LEU A 21 4.48 18.49 -11.54
CA LEU A 21 5.32 18.95 -10.43
C LEU A 21 4.74 20.24 -9.84
N ILE A 22 4.51 20.24 -8.51
CA ILE A 22 4.05 21.42 -7.76
C ILE A 22 5.24 22.08 -7.04
N SER A 23 6.06 21.27 -6.38
CA SER A 23 7.04 21.74 -5.44
C SER A 23 8.17 20.71 -5.30
N GLU A 24 9.39 21.21 -5.05
CA GLU A 24 10.58 20.38 -4.86
C GLU A 24 11.47 21.00 -3.77
N GLY A 25 12.13 20.18 -2.97
CA GLY A 25 13.04 20.64 -1.91
C GLY A 25 13.55 19.50 -1.03
N ASP A 26 14.11 19.87 0.10
CA ASP A 26 14.55 18.96 1.17
C ASP A 26 13.42 18.64 2.17
N SER A 27 13.71 17.86 3.22
CA SER A 27 12.74 17.48 4.27
C SER A 27 12.14 18.71 4.97
N LYS A 28 12.88 19.80 5.13
CA LYS A 28 12.42 21.02 5.80
C LYS A 28 11.27 21.69 5.06
N LYS A 29 11.21 21.53 3.73
CA LYS A 29 10.10 22.04 2.92
C LYS A 29 8.84 21.18 3.06
N PHE A 30 8.98 19.95 3.54
CA PHE A 30 7.91 18.95 3.69
C PHE A 30 7.82 18.42 5.13
N PRO A 31 7.62 19.29 6.15
CA PRO A 31 7.68 18.90 7.56
C PRO A 31 6.65 17.83 7.93
N GLN A 32 5.54 17.76 7.18
CA GLN A 32 4.50 16.73 7.38
C GLN A 32 4.99 15.30 7.11
N MET A 33 6.12 15.14 6.42
CA MET A 33 6.68 13.82 6.10
C MET A 33 7.52 13.23 7.23
N ASP A 34 7.91 14.05 8.23
CA ASP A 34 8.76 13.64 9.35
C ASP A 34 10.05 12.92 8.90
N LEU A 35 10.70 13.45 7.86
CA LEU A 35 11.91 12.88 7.27
C LEU A 35 13.19 13.68 7.57
N ASP A 36 13.22 14.43 8.68
CA ASP A 36 14.37 15.26 9.06
C ASP A 36 15.63 14.45 9.39
N ALA A 37 15.46 13.18 9.76
CA ALA A 37 16.58 12.26 9.96
C ALA A 37 17.30 11.86 8.66
N TRP A 38 16.75 12.19 7.50
CA TRP A 38 17.27 11.89 6.15
C TRP A 38 17.48 13.17 5.33
N PRO A 39 18.44 14.04 5.71
CA PRO A 39 18.60 15.36 5.09
C PRO A 39 19.05 15.32 3.62
N ASP A 40 19.61 14.19 3.17
CA ASP A 40 20.09 14.02 1.80
C ASP A 40 18.97 13.61 0.81
N LEU A 41 17.73 13.49 1.30
CA LEU A 41 16.60 13.20 0.45
C LEU A 41 16.12 14.48 -0.27
N LYS A 42 15.99 14.36 -1.58
CA LYS A 42 15.25 15.30 -2.41
C LYS A 42 13.79 14.85 -2.46
N LEU A 43 12.87 15.71 -2.07
CA LEU A 43 11.43 15.47 -2.10
C LEU A 43 10.79 16.29 -3.22
N SER A 44 9.90 15.67 -3.97
CA SER A 44 9.17 16.30 -5.07
C SER A 44 7.67 16.00 -4.91
N GLN A 45 6.87 17.05 -4.82
CA GLN A 45 5.41 16.95 -4.75
C GLN A 45 4.81 17.11 -6.14
N TYR A 46 3.95 16.19 -6.49
CA TYR A 46 3.19 16.20 -7.73
C TYR A 46 1.70 16.20 -7.43
N LYS A 47 0.92 16.78 -8.34
CA LYS A 47 -0.51 16.53 -8.44
C LYS A 47 -0.79 15.61 -9.62
N VAL A 48 -1.80 14.77 -9.48
CA VAL A 48 -2.31 13.92 -10.56
C VAL A 48 -3.47 14.66 -11.20
N GLN A 49 -3.26 15.14 -12.41
CA GLN A 49 -4.26 15.89 -13.16
C GLN A 49 -4.84 15.01 -14.27
N ALA A 50 -6.12 14.70 -14.17
CA ALA A 50 -6.83 13.96 -15.20
C ALA A 50 -7.42 14.90 -16.26
N GLU A 51 -7.54 14.40 -17.48
CA GLU A 51 -8.14 15.14 -18.59
C GLU A 51 -9.63 15.37 -18.33
N GLY A 52 -10.11 16.58 -18.57
CA GLY A 52 -11.52 16.96 -18.38
C GLY A 52 -11.96 17.11 -16.91
N ILE A 53 -11.05 17.02 -15.93
CA ILE A 53 -11.32 17.23 -14.53
C ILE A 53 -10.54 18.45 -14.02
N ASP A 54 -11.26 19.47 -13.53
CA ASP A 54 -10.64 20.73 -13.09
C ASP A 54 -9.77 20.58 -11.85
N LYS A 55 -10.17 19.68 -10.93
CA LYS A 55 -9.43 19.44 -9.66
C LYS A 55 -8.48 18.26 -9.80
N PRO A 56 -7.30 18.30 -9.19
CA PRO A 56 -6.43 17.14 -9.10
C PRO A 56 -7.15 15.96 -8.44
N ILE A 57 -6.95 14.76 -8.98
CA ILE A 57 -7.54 13.54 -8.43
C ILE A 57 -6.72 12.98 -7.26
N ALA A 58 -5.43 13.31 -7.19
CA ALA A 58 -4.55 12.97 -6.09
C ALA A 58 -3.35 13.91 -6.01
N GLU A 59 -2.66 13.86 -4.88
CA GLU A 59 -1.33 14.43 -4.67
C GLU A 59 -0.39 13.34 -4.19
N LEU A 60 0.87 13.41 -4.60
CA LEU A 60 1.89 12.46 -4.17
C LEU A 60 3.22 13.16 -3.86
N ILE A 61 3.97 12.57 -2.94
CA ILE A 61 5.34 12.98 -2.65
C ILE A 61 6.26 11.82 -3.00
N VAL A 62 7.27 12.16 -3.78
CA VAL A 62 8.31 11.24 -4.24
C VAL A 62 9.60 11.63 -3.57
N ALA A 63 10.33 10.67 -3.01
CA ALA A 63 11.66 10.86 -2.47
C ALA A 63 12.71 10.25 -3.41
N GLN A 64 13.87 10.89 -3.47
CA GLN A 64 15.03 10.44 -4.25
C GLN A 64 16.31 10.76 -3.47
N GLN A 65 17.25 9.83 -3.45
CA GLN A 65 18.58 10.06 -2.88
C GLN A 65 19.63 10.08 -4.00
N GLY A 66 20.28 11.22 -4.18
CA GLY A 66 21.22 11.42 -5.29
C GLY A 66 20.60 11.13 -6.65
N ASP A 67 21.28 10.32 -7.47
CA ASP A 67 20.80 9.85 -8.78
C ASP A 67 20.05 8.51 -8.69
N GLY A 68 19.64 8.10 -7.47
CA GLY A 68 18.88 6.86 -7.25
C GLY A 68 17.47 6.92 -7.82
N PRO A 69 16.73 5.81 -7.76
CA PRO A 69 15.37 5.74 -8.29
C PRO A 69 14.41 6.62 -7.49
N ARG A 70 13.38 7.10 -8.16
CA ARG A 70 12.24 7.77 -7.52
C ARG A 70 11.43 6.78 -6.71
N VAL A 71 11.10 7.13 -5.47
CA VAL A 71 10.33 6.28 -4.55
C VAL A 71 9.11 7.05 -4.07
N LEU A 72 7.92 6.50 -4.29
CA LEU A 72 6.68 7.04 -3.73
C LEU A 72 6.74 6.93 -2.20
N THR A 73 6.64 8.06 -1.50
CA THR A 73 6.66 8.11 -0.04
C THR A 73 5.32 8.51 0.57
N TYR A 74 4.49 9.21 -0.19
CA TYR A 74 3.17 9.63 0.25
C TYR A 74 2.22 9.75 -0.92
N TRP A 75 0.97 9.36 -0.70
CA TRP A 75 -0.14 9.53 -1.64
C TRP A 75 -1.36 10.02 -0.88
N LYS A 76 -1.99 11.06 -1.37
CA LYS A 76 -3.24 11.59 -0.86
C LYS A 76 -4.27 11.63 -1.97
N ASN A 77 -5.33 10.86 -1.81
CA ASN A 77 -6.44 10.87 -2.74
C ASN A 77 -7.33 12.09 -2.51
N SER A 78 -7.75 12.74 -3.58
CA SER A 78 -8.68 13.89 -3.56
C SER A 78 -10.08 13.53 -4.05
N THR A 79 -10.32 12.26 -4.37
CA THR A 79 -11.61 11.74 -4.83
C THR A 79 -12.26 10.85 -3.78
N ASN A 80 -13.55 10.59 -3.93
CA ASN A 80 -14.27 9.64 -3.07
C ASN A 80 -14.17 8.19 -3.57
N GLU A 81 -13.30 7.93 -4.55
CA GLU A 81 -13.10 6.59 -5.09
C GLU A 81 -12.44 5.71 -4.04
N ILE A 82 -13.13 4.66 -3.67
CA ILE A 82 -12.78 3.72 -2.61
C ILE A 82 -11.41 3.07 -2.85
N LEU A 83 -11.11 2.73 -4.11
CA LEU A 83 -9.88 2.03 -4.51
C LEU A 83 -8.59 2.82 -4.25
N TYR A 84 -8.69 4.14 -4.09
CA TYR A 84 -7.56 5.03 -3.85
C TYR A 84 -7.45 5.51 -2.41
N ASN A 85 -8.40 5.14 -1.55
CA ASN A 85 -8.47 5.59 -0.16
C ASN A 85 -7.74 4.65 0.82
N LEU A 86 -6.58 4.13 0.43
CA LEU A 86 -5.73 3.34 1.31
C LEU A 86 -4.65 4.20 1.98
N ASP A 87 -4.98 5.45 2.30
CA ASP A 87 -4.05 6.45 2.79
C ASP A 87 -3.32 5.98 4.05
N ARG A 88 -2.01 6.21 4.07
CA ARG A 88 -1.15 6.04 5.25
C ARG A 88 -0.85 7.42 5.83
N LYS A 89 -0.65 7.49 7.14
CA LYS A 89 -0.13 8.73 7.74
C LYS A 89 1.30 8.96 7.24
N PRO A 90 1.68 10.19 6.86
CA PRO A 90 3.04 10.47 6.38
C PRO A 90 4.13 10.04 7.37
N SER A 91 3.91 10.22 8.68
CA SER A 91 4.85 9.86 9.76
C SER A 91 4.98 8.35 10.03
N GLU A 92 4.11 7.51 9.49
CA GLU A 92 4.22 6.04 9.66
C GLU A 92 5.49 5.49 9.00
N LEU A 93 5.91 6.09 7.89
CA LEU A 93 7.10 5.65 7.18
C LEU A 93 8.39 5.93 7.97
N SER A 94 8.52 7.12 8.54
CA SER A 94 9.67 7.49 9.37
C SER A 94 9.74 6.64 10.64
N ALA A 95 8.59 6.43 11.30
CA ALA A 95 8.49 5.57 12.48
C ALA A 95 8.89 4.11 12.16
N LEU A 96 8.39 3.56 11.04
CA LEU A 96 8.75 2.22 10.58
C LEU A 96 10.26 2.11 10.31
N ALA A 97 10.85 3.08 9.60
CA ALA A 97 12.27 3.09 9.31
C ALA A 97 13.12 3.16 10.58
N ALA A 98 12.70 3.95 11.58
CA ALA A 98 13.37 4.04 12.88
C ALA A 98 13.32 2.69 13.65
N VAL A 99 12.18 2.01 13.65
CA VAL A 99 12.01 0.69 14.28
C VAL A 99 12.89 -0.35 13.60
N ILE A 100 12.91 -0.40 12.27
CA ILE A 100 13.77 -1.32 11.51
C ILE A 100 15.25 -1.04 11.84
N GLY A 101 15.67 0.21 11.76
CA GLY A 101 17.05 0.61 12.05
C GLY A 101 17.50 0.26 13.48
N LYS A 102 16.57 0.20 14.43
CA LYS A 102 16.84 -0.14 15.84
C LYS A 102 16.89 -1.65 16.09
N HIS A 103 16.04 -2.45 15.42
CA HIS A 103 15.78 -3.83 15.79
C HIS A 103 16.25 -4.87 14.76
N ALA A 104 16.34 -4.52 13.48
CA ALA A 104 16.81 -5.45 12.46
C ALA A 104 18.33 -5.39 12.31
N PRO A 105 19.03 -6.53 12.30
CA PRO A 105 20.45 -6.58 11.92
C PRO A 105 20.66 -5.98 10.52
N LYS A 106 21.82 -5.34 10.29
CA LYS A 106 22.10 -4.66 9.02
C LYS A 106 22.11 -5.57 7.78
N ASP A 107 22.40 -6.85 7.98
CA ASP A 107 22.43 -7.90 6.93
C ASP A 107 21.10 -8.66 6.82
N ALA A 108 20.10 -8.31 7.62
CA ALA A 108 18.76 -8.88 7.51
C ALA A 108 18.10 -8.54 6.17
N LEU A 109 17.26 -9.46 5.69
CA LEU A 109 16.40 -9.23 4.54
C LEU A 109 15.02 -8.76 5.02
N ILE A 110 14.54 -7.64 4.49
CA ILE A 110 13.19 -7.17 4.76
C ILE A 110 12.24 -7.58 3.64
N LEU A 111 11.19 -8.29 4.02
CA LEU A 111 10.09 -8.67 3.15
C LEU A 111 8.91 -7.76 3.44
N SER A 112 8.40 -7.12 2.42
CA SER A 112 7.20 -6.28 2.52
C SER A 112 6.59 -6.12 1.13
N TRP A 113 5.43 -5.46 1.04
CA TRP A 113 4.89 -5.08 -0.25
C TRP A 113 5.93 -4.29 -1.06
N TRP A 114 5.96 -4.42 -2.37
CA TRP A 114 7.06 -3.90 -3.20
C TRP A 114 7.30 -2.38 -3.06
N ASP A 115 6.25 -1.58 -2.92
CA ASP A 115 6.35 -0.14 -2.68
C ASP A 115 6.96 0.16 -1.30
N THR A 116 6.50 -0.55 -0.26
CA THR A 116 7.05 -0.47 1.10
C THR A 116 8.50 -0.96 1.14
N SER A 117 8.85 -2.01 0.41
CA SER A 117 10.23 -2.50 0.27
C SER A 117 11.16 -1.40 -0.25
N ARG A 118 10.74 -0.66 -1.28
CA ARG A 118 11.52 0.45 -1.84
C ARG A 118 11.68 1.61 -0.85
N GLN A 119 10.62 1.94 -0.10
CA GLN A 119 10.66 2.94 0.95
C GLN A 119 11.64 2.55 2.07
N ILE A 120 11.58 1.30 2.54
CA ILE A 120 12.50 0.79 3.56
C ILE A 120 13.95 0.81 3.04
N LYS A 121 14.19 0.33 1.82
CA LYS A 121 15.52 0.38 1.19
C LYS A 121 16.07 1.79 1.16
N LEU A 122 15.26 2.76 0.76
CA LEU A 122 15.65 4.17 0.66
C LEU A 122 16.04 4.74 2.03
N LEU A 123 15.26 4.47 3.08
CA LEU A 123 15.45 5.10 4.39
C LEU A 123 16.42 4.36 5.30
N THR A 124 16.53 3.05 5.20
CA THR A 124 17.33 2.25 6.14
C THR A 124 18.56 1.62 5.52
N GLY A 125 18.61 1.53 4.19
CA GLY A 125 19.68 0.84 3.46
C GLY A 125 19.62 -0.69 3.54
N HIS A 126 18.69 -1.28 4.32
CA HIS A 126 18.56 -2.74 4.42
C HIS A 126 18.26 -3.36 3.05
N ASP A 127 18.67 -4.60 2.88
CA ASP A 127 18.25 -5.38 1.74
C ASP A 127 16.76 -5.69 1.82
N THR A 128 16.09 -5.54 0.70
CA THR A 128 14.66 -5.81 0.56
C THR A 128 14.41 -6.77 -0.59
N LEU A 129 13.31 -7.51 -0.51
CA LEU A 129 12.96 -8.49 -1.55
C LEU A 129 12.70 -7.81 -2.90
N PHE A 130 12.16 -6.59 -2.89
CA PHE A 130 11.82 -5.82 -4.09
C PHE A 130 12.55 -4.48 -4.11
N THR A 131 13.15 -4.17 -5.25
CA THR A 131 13.88 -2.92 -5.48
C THR A 131 13.34 -2.12 -6.66
N SER A 132 12.66 -2.79 -7.60
CA SER A 132 12.04 -2.17 -8.76
C SER A 132 10.62 -1.65 -8.45
N HIS A 133 10.18 -0.66 -9.21
CA HIS A 133 8.78 -0.24 -9.22
C HIS A 133 7.97 -1.21 -10.09
N LEU A 134 7.08 -2.00 -9.50
CA LEU A 134 6.43 -3.10 -10.22
C LEU A 134 5.10 -2.72 -10.88
N ASN A 135 4.48 -1.61 -10.46
CA ASN A 135 3.14 -1.20 -10.89
C ASN A 135 2.05 -2.26 -10.63
N GLU A 136 2.21 -3.09 -9.58
CA GLU A 136 1.29 -4.18 -9.27
C GLU A 136 0.78 -4.10 -7.81
N PRO A 137 -0.53 -4.38 -7.59
CA PRO A 137 -1.58 -4.48 -8.59
C PRO A 137 -1.89 -3.11 -9.21
N LEU A 138 -2.02 -3.04 -10.53
CA LEU A 138 -2.48 -1.81 -11.19
C LEU A 138 -3.99 -1.73 -11.07
N MET A 139 -4.47 -0.82 -10.27
CA MET A 139 -5.89 -0.53 -10.13
C MET A 139 -6.28 0.63 -11.04
N VAL A 140 -7.12 0.35 -12.01
CA VAL A 140 -7.58 1.33 -13.00
C VAL A 140 -9.10 1.49 -12.88
N PRO A 141 -9.63 2.72 -12.81
CA PRO A 141 -11.07 2.95 -12.87
C PRO A 141 -11.69 2.31 -14.11
N VAL A 142 -12.93 1.82 -14.00
CA VAL A 142 -13.64 1.17 -15.11
C VAL A 142 -13.65 2.07 -16.36
N ALA A 143 -13.81 3.38 -16.20
CA ALA A 143 -13.79 4.36 -17.28
C ALA A 143 -12.44 4.41 -18.05
N TRP A 144 -11.36 3.91 -17.48
CA TRP A 144 -10.01 3.95 -18.07
C TRP A 144 -9.48 2.56 -18.47
N LEU A 145 -10.28 1.51 -18.38
CA LEU A 145 -9.85 0.14 -18.68
C LEU A 145 -9.28 -0.01 -20.10
N GLU A 146 -9.87 0.66 -21.09
CA GLU A 146 -9.38 0.63 -22.49
C GLU A 146 -8.02 1.31 -22.63
N GLN A 147 -7.66 2.20 -21.70
CA GLN A 147 -6.40 2.95 -21.70
C GLN A 147 -5.33 2.28 -20.80
N SER A 148 -5.60 1.11 -20.22
CA SER A 148 -4.71 0.43 -19.25
C SER A 148 -3.28 0.24 -19.77
N LYS A 149 -3.10 -0.04 -21.05
CA LYS A 149 -1.77 -0.16 -21.68
C LYS A 149 -1.03 1.19 -21.74
N ALA A 150 -1.74 2.27 -22.04
CA ALA A 150 -1.17 3.61 -22.07
C ALA A 150 -0.81 4.09 -20.65
N ILE A 151 -1.66 3.79 -19.68
CA ILE A 151 -1.40 4.04 -18.25
C ILE A 151 -0.13 3.30 -17.83
N MET A 152 -0.02 2.00 -18.11
CA MET A 152 1.16 1.20 -17.75
C MET A 152 2.45 1.76 -18.39
N ALA A 153 2.38 2.16 -19.66
CA ALA A 153 3.52 2.76 -20.36
C ALA A 153 3.94 4.09 -19.74
N TYR A 154 2.97 4.92 -19.37
CA TYR A 154 3.19 6.20 -18.70
C TYR A 154 3.80 6.02 -17.30
N GLU A 155 3.26 5.11 -16.49
CA GLU A 155 3.78 4.78 -15.17
C GLU A 155 5.22 4.26 -15.27
N ASN A 156 5.50 3.35 -16.20
CA ASN A 156 6.85 2.84 -16.40
C ASN A 156 7.84 3.96 -16.77
N GLN A 157 7.42 4.90 -17.60
CA GLN A 157 8.23 6.05 -17.97
C GLN A 157 8.46 7.00 -16.79
N PHE A 158 7.41 7.35 -16.05
CA PHE A 158 7.51 8.28 -14.94
C PHE A 158 8.37 7.73 -13.80
N TRP A 159 8.19 6.45 -13.44
CA TRP A 159 8.93 5.80 -12.36
C TRP A 159 10.29 5.23 -12.81
N GLU A 160 10.66 5.41 -14.08
CA GLU A 160 11.89 4.83 -14.64
C GLU A 160 11.96 3.31 -14.39
N SER A 161 10.79 2.68 -14.41
CA SER A 161 10.63 1.26 -14.16
C SER A 161 11.00 0.48 -15.41
N SER A 162 12.07 -0.31 -15.33
CA SER A 162 12.26 -1.39 -16.28
C SER A 162 11.51 -2.62 -15.76
N ALA A 163 10.56 -3.13 -16.53
CA ALA A 163 9.84 -4.33 -16.16
C ALA A 163 10.82 -5.47 -15.83
N ASN A 164 11.03 -5.72 -14.55
CA ASN A 164 11.84 -6.82 -14.07
C ASN A 164 10.95 -8.05 -13.90
N SER A 165 10.87 -8.88 -14.94
CA SER A 165 10.03 -10.09 -14.96
C SER A 165 10.33 -11.03 -13.79
N LYS A 166 11.57 -11.04 -13.30
CA LYS A 166 11.96 -11.84 -12.14
C LYS A 166 11.32 -11.30 -10.85
N GLU A 167 11.40 -10.00 -10.60
CA GLU A 167 10.78 -9.41 -9.41
C GLU A 167 9.25 -9.46 -9.48
N GLN A 168 8.64 -9.36 -10.68
CA GLN A 168 7.21 -9.55 -10.85
C GLN A 168 6.76 -10.96 -10.47
N GLU A 169 7.50 -12.00 -10.91
CA GLU A 169 7.21 -13.38 -10.52
C GLU A 169 7.46 -13.60 -9.02
N GLN A 170 8.50 -13.01 -8.44
CA GLN A 170 8.75 -13.06 -7.01
C GLN A 170 7.62 -12.37 -6.23
N PHE A 171 7.10 -11.24 -6.73
CA PHE A 171 5.99 -10.54 -6.09
C PHE A 171 4.70 -11.37 -6.13
N LYS A 172 4.42 -12.03 -7.24
CA LYS A 172 3.30 -12.96 -7.35
C LYS A 172 3.41 -14.09 -6.33
N ARG A 173 4.59 -14.72 -6.20
CA ARG A 173 4.82 -15.76 -5.19
C ARG A 173 4.69 -15.21 -3.76
N PHE A 174 5.21 -14.02 -3.49
CA PHE A 174 5.09 -13.33 -2.21
C PHE A 174 3.63 -13.06 -1.84
N SER A 175 2.85 -12.48 -2.75
CA SER A 175 1.43 -12.19 -2.52
C SER A 175 0.59 -13.47 -2.36
N GLN A 176 0.90 -14.55 -3.10
CA GLN A 176 0.28 -15.85 -2.92
C GLN A 176 0.58 -16.46 -1.55
N ALA A 177 1.81 -16.31 -1.05
CA ALA A 177 2.19 -16.78 0.28
C ALA A 177 1.42 -16.03 1.38
N LEU A 178 1.22 -14.72 1.24
CA LEU A 178 0.40 -13.94 2.19
C LEU A 178 -1.07 -14.35 2.17
N ALA A 179 -1.60 -14.78 1.02
CA ALA A 179 -2.97 -15.24 0.84
C ALA A 179 -3.18 -16.74 1.12
N ALA A 180 -2.12 -17.50 1.42
CA ALA A 180 -2.18 -18.89 1.82
C ALA A 180 -2.44 -19.04 3.32
N SER A 181 -2.69 -20.26 3.80
CA SER A 181 -2.73 -20.55 5.23
C SER A 181 -1.41 -20.14 5.92
N ALA A 182 -1.42 -19.86 7.21
CA ALA A 182 -0.22 -19.40 7.91
C ALA A 182 0.97 -20.37 7.76
N GLU A 183 0.72 -21.68 7.84
CA GLU A 183 1.76 -22.71 7.73
C GLU A 183 2.32 -22.77 6.29
N GLU A 184 1.45 -22.86 5.31
CA GLU A 184 1.81 -22.92 3.89
C GLU A 184 2.51 -21.62 3.44
N GLY A 185 1.99 -20.46 3.85
CA GLY A 185 2.55 -19.16 3.52
C GLY A 185 3.97 -18.97 4.06
N VAL A 186 4.22 -19.38 5.31
CA VAL A 186 5.57 -19.37 5.89
C VAL A 186 6.52 -20.29 5.12
N ALA A 187 6.06 -21.48 4.73
CA ALA A 187 6.88 -22.41 3.92
C ALA A 187 7.25 -21.79 2.56
N GLN A 188 6.27 -21.20 1.86
CA GLN A 188 6.50 -20.51 0.57
C GLN A 188 7.45 -19.30 0.71
N LEU A 189 7.32 -18.51 1.78
CA LEU A 189 8.26 -17.41 2.04
C LEU A 189 9.69 -17.91 2.29
N ARG A 190 9.85 -18.98 3.04
CA ARG A 190 11.17 -19.59 3.27
C ARG A 190 11.84 -20.05 1.97
N GLU A 191 11.08 -20.65 1.05
CA GLU A 191 11.58 -21.01 -0.28
C GLU A 191 12.00 -19.77 -1.08
N LEU A 192 11.24 -18.68 -0.98
CA LEU A 192 11.51 -17.44 -1.69
C LEU A 192 12.80 -16.75 -1.20
N ILE A 193 13.06 -16.81 0.11
CA ILE A 193 14.22 -16.17 0.77
C ILE A 193 15.50 -17.00 0.57
N GLY A 194 15.39 -18.33 0.52
CA GLY A 194 16.53 -19.26 0.61
C GLY A 194 16.93 -19.53 2.07
N SER A 195 17.78 -20.55 2.29
CA SER A 195 17.85 -21.28 3.55
C SER A 195 18.67 -20.66 4.69
N ASN A 196 19.42 -19.58 4.52
CA ASN A 196 20.43 -19.16 5.53
C ASN A 196 20.47 -17.67 5.84
N ARG A 197 19.37 -16.92 5.64
CA ARG A 197 19.33 -15.49 5.92
C ARG A 197 18.26 -15.16 6.94
N GLU A 198 18.60 -14.34 7.92
CA GLU A 198 17.62 -13.75 8.82
C GLU A 198 16.73 -12.78 8.01
N ALA A 199 15.41 -12.93 8.16
CA ALA A 199 14.45 -12.14 7.41
C ALA A 199 13.30 -11.69 8.29
N TYR A 200 12.84 -10.47 8.05
CA TYR A 200 11.72 -9.84 8.75
C TYR A 200 10.60 -9.60 7.75
N LEU A 201 9.40 -10.06 8.07
CA LEU A 201 8.21 -9.79 7.29
C LEU A 201 7.47 -8.59 7.87
N ILE A 202 7.26 -7.57 7.06
CA ILE A 202 6.53 -6.35 7.40
C ILE A 202 5.27 -6.30 6.56
N VAL A 203 4.14 -6.18 7.22
CA VAL A 203 2.82 -6.08 6.59
C VAL A 203 2.08 -4.85 7.11
N HIS A 204 1.23 -4.28 6.29
CA HIS A 204 0.34 -3.20 6.65
C HIS A 204 -1.12 -3.68 6.52
N VAL A 205 -2.01 -3.12 7.35
CA VAL A 205 -3.43 -3.52 7.32
C VAL A 205 -4.08 -3.30 5.94
N THR A 206 -3.64 -2.29 5.18
CA THR A 206 -4.14 -2.05 3.82
C THR A 206 -3.75 -3.13 2.81
N ASP A 207 -2.73 -3.96 3.12
CA ASP A 207 -2.34 -5.08 2.27
C ASP A 207 -3.45 -6.15 2.20
N LEU A 208 -4.33 -6.22 3.23
CA LEU A 208 -5.55 -7.06 3.18
C LEU A 208 -6.43 -6.70 1.99
N TYR A 209 -6.68 -5.40 1.81
CA TYR A 209 -7.55 -4.96 0.73
C TYR A 209 -6.90 -5.18 -0.64
N LYS A 210 -5.60 -4.93 -0.76
CA LYS A 210 -4.84 -5.22 -1.97
C LYS A 210 -4.89 -6.71 -2.32
N LEU A 211 -4.70 -7.60 -1.32
CA LEU A 211 -4.81 -9.05 -1.51
C LEU A 211 -6.23 -9.51 -1.84
N GLY A 212 -7.25 -8.92 -1.20
CA GLY A 212 -8.65 -9.21 -1.51
C GLY A 212 -9.00 -8.89 -2.97
N LEU A 213 -8.44 -7.80 -3.52
CA LEU A 213 -8.59 -7.46 -4.94
C LEU A 213 -7.84 -8.42 -5.87
N MET A 214 -6.65 -8.89 -5.47
CA MET A 214 -5.85 -9.84 -6.26
C MET A 214 -6.40 -11.26 -6.20
N TYR A 215 -6.92 -11.67 -5.06
CA TYR A 215 -7.37 -13.05 -4.76
C TYR A 215 -8.75 -13.08 -4.12
N PRO A 216 -9.81 -12.58 -4.81
CA PRO A 216 -11.15 -12.47 -4.24
C PRO A 216 -11.76 -13.83 -3.83
N ASP A 217 -11.29 -14.91 -4.45
CA ASP A 217 -11.72 -16.28 -4.11
C ASP A 217 -11.05 -16.82 -2.82
N LYS A 218 -10.04 -16.14 -2.29
CA LYS A 218 -9.27 -16.56 -1.12
C LYS A 218 -9.45 -15.65 0.08
N ILE A 219 -9.66 -14.36 -0.16
CA ILE A 219 -9.76 -13.34 0.88
C ILE A 219 -10.96 -12.47 0.61
N GLY A 220 -12.01 -12.65 1.40
CA GLY A 220 -13.15 -11.76 1.45
C GLY A 220 -12.89 -10.63 2.46
N VAL A 221 -12.65 -9.42 1.96
CA VAL A 221 -12.39 -8.24 2.78
C VAL A 221 -13.32 -7.10 2.40
N ALA A 222 -13.88 -6.45 3.41
CA ALA A 222 -14.61 -5.20 3.27
C ALA A 222 -14.02 -4.16 4.21
N TYR A 223 -14.30 -2.89 3.97
CA TYR A 223 -13.96 -1.85 4.93
C TYR A 223 -15.02 -0.76 5.02
N GLN A 224 -14.99 -0.05 6.14
CA GLN A 224 -15.83 1.11 6.39
C GLN A 224 -15.10 2.12 7.26
N ASN A 225 -15.26 3.40 6.94
CA ASN A 225 -14.74 4.48 7.76
C ASN A 225 -15.76 4.88 8.84
N PHE A 226 -15.26 5.17 10.03
CA PHE A 226 -16.06 5.60 11.17
C PHE A 226 -15.46 6.86 11.79
N PRO A 227 -16.30 7.82 12.21
CA PRO A 227 -15.82 8.97 12.97
C PRO A 227 -15.38 8.53 14.38
N LEU A 228 -14.21 9.02 14.81
CA LEU A 228 -13.71 8.81 16.17
C LEU A 228 -14.30 9.90 17.10
N THR A 229 -15.50 9.65 17.62
CA THR A 229 -16.28 10.64 18.38
C THR A 229 -15.92 10.73 19.87
N GLY A 230 -14.82 10.10 20.29
CA GLY A 230 -14.45 10.01 21.72
C GLY A 230 -15.28 9.01 22.54
N ASN A 231 -16.39 8.51 22.03
CA ASN A 231 -17.19 7.45 22.63
C ASN A 231 -16.78 6.07 22.10
N MET A 232 -15.70 5.54 22.63
CA MET A 232 -15.15 4.25 22.23
C MET A 232 -16.17 3.10 22.38
N HIS A 233 -16.98 3.10 23.44
CA HIS A 233 -18.01 2.07 23.64
C HIS A 233 -19.10 2.11 22.57
N GLY A 234 -19.55 3.30 22.20
CA GLY A 234 -20.53 3.46 21.11
C GLY A 234 -19.98 2.95 19.78
N MET A 235 -18.74 3.27 19.48
CA MET A 235 -18.05 2.82 18.27
C MET A 235 -17.90 1.28 18.22
N ILE A 236 -17.45 0.66 19.32
CA ILE A 236 -17.32 -0.80 19.45
C ILE A 236 -18.68 -1.49 19.24
N ASN A 237 -19.74 -0.96 19.85
CA ASN A 237 -21.09 -1.50 19.67
C ASN A 237 -21.54 -1.40 18.22
N HIS A 238 -21.26 -0.28 17.57
CA HIS A 238 -21.58 -0.12 16.14
C HIS A 238 -20.83 -1.11 15.26
N MET A 239 -19.52 -1.34 15.50
CA MET A 239 -18.76 -2.38 14.78
C MET A 239 -19.31 -3.78 15.03
N LYS A 240 -19.73 -4.11 16.26
CA LYS A 240 -20.36 -5.41 16.55
C LYS A 240 -21.67 -5.59 15.81
N VAL A 241 -22.49 -4.55 15.69
CA VAL A 241 -23.70 -4.57 14.89
C VAL A 241 -23.37 -4.83 13.42
N GLN A 242 -22.38 -4.13 12.87
CA GLN A 242 -21.94 -4.35 11.48
C GLN A 242 -21.42 -5.76 11.23
N LEU A 243 -20.68 -6.36 12.19
CA LEU A 243 -20.25 -7.75 12.12
C LEU A 243 -21.46 -8.70 12.03
N GLN A 244 -22.52 -8.45 12.83
CA GLN A 244 -23.70 -9.31 12.87
C GLN A 244 -24.60 -9.16 11.64
N GLU A 245 -24.86 -7.90 11.23
CA GLU A 245 -25.75 -7.58 10.11
C GLU A 245 -25.19 -8.07 8.76
N ASN A 246 -23.86 -8.06 8.59
CA ASN A 246 -23.19 -8.44 7.35
C ASN A 246 -22.55 -9.83 7.41
N ASP A 247 -22.76 -10.57 8.51
CA ASP A 247 -22.18 -11.90 8.75
C ASP A 247 -20.65 -11.95 8.62
N PHE A 248 -19.97 -10.85 8.99
CA PHE A 248 -18.51 -10.79 9.02
C PHE A 248 -17.95 -11.58 10.22
N ASN A 249 -16.76 -12.15 10.05
CA ASN A 249 -16.15 -13.02 11.05
C ASN A 249 -15.31 -12.25 12.07
N THR A 250 -14.42 -11.39 11.59
CA THR A 250 -13.48 -10.62 12.42
C THR A 250 -13.28 -9.21 11.86
N TYR A 251 -12.67 -8.33 12.65
CA TYR A 251 -12.28 -6.99 12.19
C TYR A 251 -10.93 -6.55 12.74
N THR A 252 -10.29 -5.61 12.05
CA THR A 252 -9.12 -4.87 12.51
C THR A 252 -9.27 -3.39 12.18
N LEU A 253 -8.42 -2.54 12.77
CA LEU A 253 -8.54 -1.09 12.74
C LEU A 253 -7.32 -0.45 12.08
N GLN A 254 -7.56 0.62 11.33
CA GLN A 254 -6.55 1.57 10.85
C GLN A 254 -6.91 2.96 11.34
N SER A 255 -6.02 3.66 12.02
CA SER A 255 -6.21 5.07 12.34
C SER A 255 -5.88 5.92 11.12
N LEU A 256 -6.86 6.66 10.60
CA LEU A 256 -6.66 7.58 9.48
C LEU A 256 -6.26 8.98 9.97
N SER A 257 -6.90 9.43 11.05
CA SER A 257 -6.63 10.70 11.71
C SER A 257 -7.02 10.61 13.20
N ASP A 258 -6.93 11.74 13.90
CA ASP A 258 -7.43 11.85 15.28
C ASP A 258 -8.97 11.85 15.35
N GLU A 259 -9.65 12.01 14.21
CA GLU A 259 -11.10 12.09 14.10
C GLU A 259 -11.73 10.94 13.30
N GLU A 260 -10.93 10.10 12.65
CA GLU A 260 -11.42 9.05 11.75
C GLU A 260 -10.60 7.77 11.84
N ILE A 261 -11.30 6.63 11.89
CA ILE A 261 -10.73 5.29 11.77
C ILE A 261 -11.35 4.55 10.60
N ARG A 262 -10.57 3.64 10.03
CA ARG A 262 -11.06 2.64 9.09
C ARG A 262 -11.09 1.28 9.76
N VAL A 263 -12.18 0.57 9.57
CA VAL A 263 -12.36 -0.80 10.05
C VAL A 263 -12.32 -1.72 8.84
N PHE A 264 -11.45 -2.71 8.86
CA PHE A 264 -11.43 -3.80 7.89
C PHE A 264 -12.12 -5.02 8.48
N PHE A 265 -13.00 -5.63 7.72
CA PHE A 265 -13.75 -6.82 8.08
C PHE A 265 -13.34 -7.98 7.19
N LEU A 266 -13.24 -9.18 7.75
CA LEU A 266 -13.10 -10.42 6.98
C LEU A 266 -14.44 -11.15 6.92
N SER A 267 -14.81 -11.59 5.71
CA SER A 267 -16.14 -12.18 5.46
C SER A 267 -16.30 -13.58 6.02
N ASP A 268 -15.20 -14.33 6.15
CA ASP A 268 -15.26 -15.75 6.48
C ASP A 268 -14.05 -16.21 7.30
N GLU A 269 -14.15 -17.45 7.81
CA GLU A 269 -13.09 -18.03 8.62
C GLU A 269 -11.84 -18.36 7.79
N ALA A 270 -11.99 -18.75 6.52
CA ALA A 270 -10.85 -19.04 5.65
C ALA A 270 -9.97 -17.81 5.45
N SER A 271 -10.59 -16.65 5.22
CA SER A 271 -9.89 -15.35 5.13
C SER A 271 -9.09 -15.04 6.39
N SER A 272 -9.62 -15.36 7.58
CA SER A 272 -8.97 -15.13 8.87
C SER A 272 -7.80 -16.08 9.15
N GLN A 273 -7.70 -17.21 8.45
CA GLN A 273 -6.61 -18.18 8.57
C GLN A 273 -5.44 -17.90 7.62
N THR A 274 -5.56 -16.91 6.73
CA THR A 274 -4.46 -16.52 5.84
C THR A 274 -3.25 -16.00 6.65
N LEU A 275 -2.05 -16.16 6.10
CA LEU A 275 -0.83 -15.70 6.75
C LEU A 275 -0.91 -14.21 7.09
N LEU A 276 -1.36 -13.38 6.14
CA LEU A 276 -1.51 -11.95 6.37
C LEU A 276 -2.47 -11.64 7.52
N ALA A 277 -3.66 -12.25 7.54
CA ALA A 277 -4.64 -12.02 8.59
C ALA A 277 -4.11 -12.43 9.97
N ARG A 278 -3.35 -13.54 10.04
CA ARG A 278 -2.76 -14.03 11.30
C ARG A 278 -1.64 -13.13 11.85
N MET A 279 -1.06 -12.29 11.02
CA MET A 279 -0.04 -11.31 11.43
C MET A 279 -0.63 -9.98 11.91
N LEU A 280 -1.89 -9.70 11.61
CA LEU A 280 -2.56 -8.45 11.96
C LEU A 280 -3.39 -8.60 13.24
N PRO A 281 -3.58 -7.52 14.00
CA PRO A 281 -4.33 -7.54 15.26
C PRO A 281 -5.85 -7.60 15.00
N PHE A 282 -6.35 -8.76 14.59
CA PHE A 282 -7.78 -8.97 14.42
C PHE A 282 -8.48 -9.23 15.75
N VAL A 283 -9.68 -8.64 15.89
CA VAL A 283 -10.58 -8.88 17.01
C VAL A 283 -11.65 -9.87 16.56
N ASP A 284 -11.73 -11.01 17.26
CA ASP A 284 -12.70 -12.06 16.97
C ASP A 284 -14.11 -11.66 17.42
N LYS A 285 -15.14 -12.10 16.69
CA LYS A 285 -16.57 -11.90 16.99
C LYS A 285 -16.93 -12.34 18.41
N LYS A 286 -16.21 -13.34 18.94
CA LYS A 286 -16.46 -13.95 20.26
C LYS A 286 -15.58 -13.41 21.39
N ALA A 287 -14.53 -12.66 21.09
CA ALA A 287 -13.65 -12.12 22.11
C ALA A 287 -14.28 -10.89 22.77
N PRO A 288 -14.39 -10.84 24.12
CA PRO A 288 -14.69 -9.58 24.77
C PRO A 288 -13.52 -8.62 24.50
N LEU A 289 -13.83 -7.40 24.06
CA LEU A 289 -12.83 -6.33 24.01
C LEU A 289 -12.49 -5.96 25.45
N GLU A 290 -11.39 -6.49 25.96
CA GLU A 290 -10.73 -5.96 27.13
C GLU A 290 -9.96 -4.73 26.69
N LEU A 291 -10.48 -3.54 27.03
CA LEU A 291 -9.89 -2.26 26.65
C LEU A 291 -8.43 -2.08 27.12
N GLU A 292 -8.00 -2.85 28.10
CA GLU A 292 -6.61 -2.90 28.57
C GLU A 292 -5.66 -3.64 27.61
N ALA A 293 -6.20 -4.47 26.71
CA ALA A 293 -5.40 -5.22 25.72
C ALA A 293 -5.30 -4.53 24.35
N ALA A 294 -6.07 -3.49 24.09
CA ALA A 294 -5.99 -2.72 22.86
C ALA A 294 -4.84 -1.71 22.93
N GLN A 295 -3.61 -2.16 22.90
CA GLN A 295 -2.49 -1.32 22.49
C GLN A 295 -2.58 -1.13 20.97
N LEU A 296 -2.82 0.11 20.57
CA LEU A 296 -2.55 0.52 19.19
C LEU A 296 -1.04 0.38 18.97
N ILE A 297 -0.64 -0.69 18.32
CA ILE A 297 0.74 -0.87 17.89
C ILE A 297 0.85 -0.12 16.56
N TYR A 298 1.54 1.02 16.64
CA TYR A 298 1.90 1.83 15.48
C TYR A 298 3.15 1.24 14.83
#